data_eb5b0cd464d23fc2d09b53c1a8fae634
#
_entry.id   eb5b0cd464d23fc2d09b53c1a8fae634
#
_cell.length_a   1.000
_cell.length_b   1.000
_cell.length_c   1.000
_cell.angle_alpha   90.00
_cell.angle_beta   90.00
_cell.angle_gamma   90.00
#
_symmetry.space_group_name_H-M   'P 1'
#
loop_
_entity.id
_entity.type
_entity.pdbx_description
1 polymer ?
#
loop_
_entity_poly.entity_id
_entity_poly.type
_entity_poly.pdbx_seq_one_letter_code
_entity_poly.pdbx_strand_id
1 'polypeptide(L)'
;QFCLFQRSDMGIWQFIAGGGEDEDISIIESAKREAFEEAGISKTCNFFKLDTCCSIPSNCFKNAEAIWGKECFVIPEYTFAVRVASTFLQLSQEHTEYIWLPYLEAQKILQYDSNKTALWELNQRIELGMLK
;
A
#
# COMPACT_ATOMS: atom_id res chain seq x y z
N GLN A 1 16.32 0.05 1.20
CA GLN A 1 15.43 0.21 2.36
C GLN A 1 14.00 0.36 1.93
N PHE A 2 13.09 0.01 2.80
CA PHE A 2 11.64 0.03 2.55
C PHE A 2 10.97 0.95 3.56
N CYS A 3 9.98 1.70 3.11
CA CYS A 3 9.28 2.66 3.97
C CYS A 3 8.00 2.06 4.51
N LEU A 4 7.85 2.08 5.83
CA LEU A 4 6.65 1.62 6.53
C LEU A 4 6.00 2.82 7.21
N PHE A 5 4.69 2.72 7.41
CA PHE A 5 3.86 3.78 7.96
C PHE A 5 3.11 3.28 9.19
N GLN A 6 3.07 4.08 10.24
CA GLN A 6 2.31 3.74 11.44
C GLN A 6 0.93 4.41 11.39
N ARG A 7 -0.12 3.60 11.49
CA ARG A 7 -1.49 4.12 11.51
C ARG A 7 -1.78 4.88 12.81
N SER A 8 -2.42 6.04 12.66
CA SER A 8 -2.76 6.89 13.81
C SER A 8 -3.85 6.29 14.70
N ASP A 9 -4.75 5.47 14.14
CA ASP A 9 -5.88 4.90 14.90
C ASP A 9 -5.52 3.59 15.63
N MET A 10 -4.57 2.82 15.12
CA MET A 10 -4.25 1.49 15.66
C MET A 10 -2.82 1.32 16.14
N GLY A 11 -1.93 2.25 15.80
CA GLY A 11 -0.52 2.17 16.16
C GLY A 11 0.26 1.05 15.46
N ILE A 12 -0.33 0.39 14.47
CA ILE A 12 0.32 -0.70 13.75
C ILE A 12 1.10 -0.19 12.53
N TRP A 13 2.12 -0.94 12.14
CA TRP A 13 2.93 -0.62 10.96
C TRP A 13 2.39 -1.35 9.74
N GLN A 14 2.29 -0.60 8.64
CA GLN A 14 1.74 -1.11 7.38
C GLN A 14 2.30 -0.33 6.20
N PHE A 15 1.96 -0.76 4.98
CA PHE A 15 2.13 0.05 3.78
C PHE A 15 0.89 0.91 3.56
N ILE A 16 1.02 1.92 2.70
CA ILE A 16 -0.11 2.78 2.33
C ILE A 16 -1.20 1.91 1.70
N ALA A 17 -2.43 2.09 2.15
CA ALA A 17 -3.58 1.39 1.60
C ALA A 17 -4.74 2.37 1.46
N GLY A 18 -5.53 2.19 0.41
CA GLY A 18 -6.71 3.01 0.18
C GLY A 18 -7.66 2.35 -0.80
N GLY A 19 -8.91 2.80 -0.81
CA GLY A 19 -9.91 2.35 -1.76
C GLY A 19 -9.88 3.16 -3.04
N GLY A 20 -10.30 2.54 -4.15
CA GLY A 20 -10.51 3.25 -5.40
C GLY A 20 -11.73 4.16 -5.30
N GLU A 21 -11.74 5.21 -6.08
CA GLU A 21 -12.87 6.12 -6.20
C GLU A 21 -13.45 6.02 -7.62
N ASP A 22 -14.71 6.42 -7.79
CA ASP A 22 -15.42 6.30 -9.07
C ASP A 22 -14.72 7.05 -10.20
N GLU A 23 -14.08 8.16 -9.91
CA GLU A 23 -13.33 8.95 -10.87
C GLU A 23 -11.96 8.38 -11.24
N ASP A 24 -11.49 7.34 -10.55
CA ASP A 24 -10.22 6.70 -10.89
C ASP A 24 -10.37 5.89 -12.18
N ILE A 25 -9.48 6.15 -13.14
CA ILE A 25 -9.52 5.51 -14.47
C ILE A 25 -9.08 4.06 -14.39
N SER A 26 -8.16 3.74 -13.47
CA SER A 26 -7.58 2.41 -13.36
C SER A 26 -7.05 2.18 -11.94
N ILE A 27 -6.69 0.93 -11.65
CA ILE A 27 -6.13 0.55 -10.36
C ILE A 27 -4.82 1.29 -10.08
N ILE A 28 -3.97 1.45 -11.10
CA ILE A 28 -2.70 2.14 -10.94
C ILE A 28 -2.91 3.64 -10.66
N GLU A 29 -3.93 4.25 -11.25
CA GLU A 29 -4.25 5.64 -10.96
C GLU A 29 -4.72 5.81 -9.51
N SER A 30 -5.49 4.85 -9.00
CA SER A 30 -5.86 4.83 -7.58
C SER A 30 -4.63 4.75 -6.69
N ALA A 31 -3.68 3.88 -7.02
CA ALA A 31 -2.45 3.72 -6.25
C ALA A 31 -1.62 5.01 -6.26
N LYS A 32 -1.50 5.67 -7.40
CA LYS A 32 -0.79 6.94 -7.52
C LYS A 32 -1.44 8.05 -6.71
N ARG A 33 -2.77 8.12 -6.74
CA ARG A 33 -3.52 9.11 -5.97
C ARG A 33 -3.33 8.89 -4.48
N GLU A 34 -3.47 7.66 -4.01
CA GLU A 34 -3.30 7.34 -2.58
C GLU A 34 -1.87 7.64 -2.11
N ALA A 35 -0.86 7.29 -2.90
CA ALA A 35 0.53 7.57 -2.55
C ALA A 35 0.79 9.08 -2.46
N PHE A 36 0.18 9.85 -3.33
CA PHE A 36 0.30 11.31 -3.30
C PHE A 36 -0.40 11.89 -2.07
N GLU A 37 -1.64 11.48 -1.81
CA GLU A 37 -2.43 11.98 -0.68
C GLU A 37 -1.81 11.59 0.67
N GLU A 38 -1.33 10.35 0.79
CA GLU A 38 -0.87 9.81 2.07
C GLU A 38 0.59 10.12 2.38
N ALA A 39 1.44 10.28 1.37
CA ALA A 39 2.87 10.42 1.58
C ALA A 39 3.54 11.49 0.72
N GLY A 40 2.78 12.21 -0.10
CA GLY A 40 3.33 13.24 -0.97
C GLY A 40 4.19 12.69 -2.10
N ILE A 41 4.02 11.41 -2.46
CA ILE A 41 4.79 10.79 -3.54
C ILE A 41 4.25 11.26 -4.88
N SER A 42 5.13 11.80 -5.73
CA SER A 42 4.75 12.34 -7.03
C SER A 42 4.14 11.27 -7.93
N LYS A 43 3.06 11.63 -8.60
CA LYS A 43 2.40 10.75 -9.58
C LYS A 43 3.28 10.49 -10.81
N THR A 44 4.35 11.26 -10.98
CA THR A 44 5.33 11.05 -12.07
C THR A 44 6.36 9.99 -11.77
N CYS A 45 6.43 9.48 -10.54
CA CYS A 45 7.30 8.36 -10.19
C CYS A 45 6.87 7.10 -10.93
N ASN A 46 7.80 6.19 -11.14
CA ASN A 46 7.51 4.89 -11.75
C ASN A 46 6.85 3.97 -10.73
N PHE A 47 5.62 3.57 -11.01
CA PHE A 47 4.89 2.58 -10.23
C PHE A 47 4.93 1.24 -10.93
N PHE A 48 5.20 0.19 -10.18
CA PHE A 48 5.27 -1.19 -10.68
C PHE A 48 4.18 -2.01 -10.02
N LYS A 49 3.34 -2.66 -10.82
CA LYS A 49 2.34 -3.57 -10.27
C LYS A 49 3.01 -4.87 -9.87
N LEU A 50 2.81 -5.28 -8.61
CA LEU A 50 3.28 -6.57 -8.11
C LEU A 50 2.25 -7.66 -8.43
N ASP A 51 2.67 -8.91 -8.34
CA ASP A 51 1.76 -10.05 -8.50
C ASP A 51 0.91 -10.28 -7.25
N THR A 52 1.37 -9.82 -6.10
CA THR A 52 0.66 -9.95 -4.85
C THR A 52 -0.74 -9.34 -4.95
N CYS A 53 -1.74 -10.16 -4.69
CA CYS A 53 -3.15 -9.76 -4.69
C CYS A 53 -3.84 -10.54 -3.58
N CYS A 54 -4.52 -9.83 -2.70
CA CYS A 54 -5.18 -10.44 -1.55
C CYS A 54 -6.66 -10.13 -1.56
N SER A 55 -7.46 -11.03 -0.96
CA SER A 55 -8.88 -10.80 -0.73
C SER A 55 -9.07 -10.25 0.68
N ILE A 56 -9.82 -9.16 0.80
CA ILE A 56 -10.11 -8.53 2.08
C ILE A 56 -11.61 -8.67 2.34
N PRO A 57 -12.01 -9.11 3.55
CA PRO A 57 -13.44 -9.15 3.88
C PRO A 57 -14.08 -7.77 3.69
N SER A 58 -15.22 -7.73 3.00
CA SER A 58 -15.90 -6.47 2.70
C SER A 58 -16.32 -5.72 3.96
N ASN A 59 -16.57 -6.44 5.07
CA ASN A 59 -16.97 -5.83 6.33
C ASN A 59 -15.86 -5.02 7.03
N CYS A 60 -14.63 -5.07 6.52
CA CYS A 60 -13.55 -4.19 6.98
C CYS A 60 -13.76 -2.75 6.52
N PHE A 61 -14.68 -2.50 5.60
CA PHE A 61 -14.93 -1.17 5.05
C PHE A 61 -16.29 -0.65 5.53
N LYS A 62 -16.35 0.66 5.86
CA LYS A 62 -17.59 1.32 6.22
C LYS A 62 -18.51 1.38 5.00
N ASN A 63 -19.81 1.18 5.22
CA ASN A 63 -20.82 1.26 4.16
C ASN A 63 -20.60 0.25 3.03
N ALA A 64 -19.97 -0.88 3.32
CA ALA A 64 -19.69 -1.89 2.30
C ALA A 64 -20.96 -2.36 1.57
N GLU A 65 -22.06 -2.61 2.30
CA GLU A 65 -23.32 -3.02 1.71
C GLU A 65 -23.90 -1.97 0.76
N ALA A 66 -23.79 -0.69 1.13
CA ALA A 66 -24.28 0.41 0.30
C ALA A 66 -23.46 0.57 -0.98
N ILE A 67 -22.17 0.28 -0.93
CA ILE A 67 -21.25 0.46 -2.07
C ILE A 67 -21.28 -0.75 -2.99
N TRP A 68 -21.22 -1.98 -2.43
CA TRP A 68 -21.02 -3.22 -3.20
C TRP A 68 -22.17 -4.21 -3.11
N GLY A 69 -23.17 -3.96 -2.26
CA GLY A 69 -24.30 -4.88 -2.05
C GLY A 69 -24.00 -5.91 -0.98
N LYS A 70 -25.07 -6.62 -0.58
CA LYS A 70 -25.01 -7.60 0.51
C LYS A 70 -24.28 -8.88 0.14
N GLU A 71 -24.16 -9.19 -1.14
CA GLU A 71 -23.55 -10.42 -1.64
C GLU A 71 -22.07 -10.27 -1.97
N CYS A 72 -21.51 -9.08 -1.80
CA CYS A 72 -20.06 -8.86 -1.97
C CYS A 72 -19.34 -9.17 -0.67
N PHE A 73 -18.73 -10.35 -0.58
CA PHE A 73 -18.09 -10.82 0.65
C PHE A 73 -16.64 -10.42 0.76
N VAL A 74 -15.92 -10.34 -0.36
CA VAL A 74 -14.50 -9.98 -0.37
C VAL A 74 -14.21 -8.93 -1.45
N ILE A 75 -13.18 -8.14 -1.18
CA ILE A 75 -12.68 -7.11 -2.09
C ILE A 75 -11.23 -7.45 -2.43
N PRO A 76 -10.84 -7.41 -3.72
CA PRO A 76 -9.43 -7.63 -4.07
C PRO A 76 -8.57 -6.43 -3.68
N GLU A 77 -7.41 -6.70 -3.11
CA GLU A 77 -6.39 -5.70 -2.83
C GLU A 77 -5.21 -5.91 -3.77
N TYR A 78 -4.97 -4.97 -4.65
CA TYR A 78 -3.83 -4.97 -5.56
C TYR A 78 -2.67 -4.22 -4.94
N THR A 79 -1.44 -4.60 -5.31
CA THR A 79 -0.24 -4.04 -4.71
C THR A 79 0.68 -3.44 -5.77
N PHE A 80 1.23 -2.28 -5.47
CA PHE A 80 2.16 -1.57 -6.33
C PHE A 80 3.39 -1.19 -5.54
N ALA A 81 4.52 -1.12 -6.22
CA ALA A 81 5.76 -0.61 -5.66
C ALA A 81 6.15 0.66 -6.40
N VAL A 82 6.74 1.60 -5.68
CA VAL A 82 7.25 2.83 -6.25
C VAL A 82 8.61 3.14 -5.64
N ARG A 83 9.56 3.53 -6.50
CA ARG A 83 10.88 3.98 -6.06
C ARG A 83 10.88 5.49 -5.96
N VAL A 84 11.30 5.99 -4.80
CA VAL A 84 11.40 7.43 -4.56
C VAL A 84 12.85 7.86 -4.41
N ALA A 85 13.15 9.07 -4.87
CA ALA A 85 14.52 9.62 -4.82
C ALA A 85 14.85 10.20 -3.44
N SER A 86 13.84 10.61 -2.67
CA SER A 86 14.02 11.22 -1.36
C SER A 86 13.44 10.35 -0.27
N THR A 87 14.13 10.25 0.86
CA THR A 87 13.59 9.56 2.04
C THR A 87 12.63 10.42 2.85
N PHE A 88 12.50 11.70 2.49
CA PHE A 88 11.58 12.61 3.16
C PHE A 88 10.19 12.52 2.53
N LEU A 89 9.18 12.22 3.35
CA LEU A 89 7.78 12.08 2.92
C LEU A 89 6.90 13.02 3.74
N GLN A 90 5.79 13.45 3.14
CA GLN A 90 4.82 14.31 3.81
C GLN A 90 3.57 13.49 4.13
N LEU A 91 3.38 13.17 5.41
CA LEU A 91 2.28 12.31 5.85
C LEU A 91 0.94 13.05 5.90
N SER A 92 -0.13 12.30 5.63
CA SER A 92 -1.50 12.72 5.92
C SER A 92 -1.83 12.43 7.38
N GLN A 93 -3.09 12.69 7.77
CA GLN A 93 -3.56 12.43 9.13
C GLN A 93 -3.75 10.94 9.45
N GLU A 94 -3.74 10.07 8.44
CA GLU A 94 -3.93 8.63 8.64
C GLU A 94 -2.74 7.94 9.27
N HIS A 95 -1.55 8.55 9.17
CA HIS A 95 -0.32 7.99 9.69
C HIS A 95 0.39 8.97 10.61
N THR A 96 0.89 8.49 11.74
CA THR A 96 1.62 9.32 12.72
C THR A 96 3.09 9.46 12.39
N GLU A 97 3.68 8.43 11.80
CA GLU A 97 5.08 8.47 11.43
C GLU A 97 5.41 7.45 10.35
N TYR A 98 6.58 7.58 9.76
CA TYR A 98 7.13 6.62 8.82
C TYR A 98 8.54 6.26 9.19
N ILE A 99 9.01 5.10 8.72
CA ILE A 99 10.36 4.62 8.99
C ILE A 99 10.91 3.87 7.77
N TRP A 100 12.18 4.08 7.47
CA TRP A 100 12.88 3.34 6.42
C TRP A 100 13.69 2.21 7.04
N LEU A 101 13.43 0.97 6.63
CA LEU A 101 14.06 -0.21 7.21
C LEU A 101 14.60 -1.15 6.13
N PRO A 102 15.69 -1.89 6.45
CA PRO A 102 16.09 -3.02 5.64
C PRO A 102 15.02 -4.11 5.67
N TYR A 103 15.11 -5.05 4.73
CA TYR A 103 14.10 -6.08 4.52
C TYR A 103 13.72 -6.86 5.80
N LEU A 104 14.72 -7.39 6.50
CA LEU A 104 14.44 -8.25 7.65
C LEU A 104 13.75 -7.51 8.79
N GLU A 105 14.17 -6.28 9.08
CA GLU A 105 13.52 -5.47 10.11
C GLU A 105 12.11 -5.07 9.71
N ALA A 106 11.90 -4.74 8.43
CA ALA A 106 10.58 -4.39 7.93
C ALA A 106 9.62 -5.58 8.08
N GLN A 107 10.06 -6.79 7.73
CA GLN A 107 9.22 -8.00 7.88
C GLN A 107 8.80 -8.24 9.32
N LYS A 108 9.67 -7.93 10.27
CA LYS A 108 9.38 -8.19 11.70
C LYS A 108 8.26 -7.31 12.25
N ILE A 109 8.17 -6.05 11.80
CA ILE A 109 7.22 -5.11 12.40
C ILE A 109 5.92 -4.95 11.62
N LEU A 110 5.87 -5.42 10.36
CA LEU A 110 4.63 -5.39 9.59
C LEU A 110 3.56 -6.27 10.24
N GLN A 111 2.34 -5.72 10.38
CA GLN A 111 1.23 -6.42 11.04
C GLN A 111 0.51 -7.37 10.08
N TYR A 112 0.27 -6.95 8.85
CA TYR A 112 -0.56 -7.72 7.91
C TYR A 112 0.25 -8.67 7.04
N ASP A 113 -0.25 -9.89 6.89
CA ASP A 113 0.39 -10.89 6.03
C ASP A 113 0.43 -10.45 4.57
N SER A 114 -0.58 -9.73 4.10
CA SER A 114 -0.60 -9.18 2.74
C SER A 114 0.57 -8.24 2.50
N ASN A 115 0.91 -7.41 3.49
CA ASN A 115 2.07 -6.52 3.42
C ASN A 115 3.38 -7.30 3.43
N LYS A 116 3.47 -8.34 4.25
CA LYS A 116 4.67 -9.19 4.32
C LYS A 116 4.92 -9.91 2.99
N THR A 117 3.87 -10.41 2.37
CA THR A 117 3.95 -11.07 1.07
C THR A 117 4.40 -10.08 -0.01
N ALA A 118 3.81 -8.89 -0.03
CA ALA A 118 4.18 -7.85 -0.99
C ALA A 118 5.64 -7.44 -0.82
N LEU A 119 6.09 -7.28 0.41
CA LEU A 119 7.48 -6.92 0.69
C LEU A 119 8.44 -8.04 0.24
N TRP A 120 8.08 -9.29 0.48
CA TRP A 120 8.88 -10.42 0.02
C TRP A 120 9.02 -10.41 -1.50
N GLU A 121 7.91 -10.24 -2.22
CA GLU A 121 7.91 -10.18 -3.68
C GLU A 121 8.77 -9.03 -4.19
N LEU A 122 8.59 -7.84 -3.62
CA LEU A 122 9.34 -6.66 -4.01
C LEU A 122 10.84 -6.88 -3.82
N ASN A 123 11.23 -7.43 -2.67
CA ASN A 123 12.64 -7.71 -2.39
C ASN A 123 13.23 -8.71 -3.38
N GLN A 124 12.47 -9.77 -3.74
CA GLN A 124 12.89 -10.75 -4.74
C GLN A 124 13.10 -10.09 -6.11
N ARG A 125 12.17 -9.23 -6.52
CA ARG A 125 12.28 -8.54 -7.81
C ARG A 125 13.50 -7.60 -7.85
N ILE A 126 13.77 -6.93 -6.74
CA ILE A 126 14.96 -6.06 -6.63
C ILE A 126 16.24 -6.90 -6.76
N GLU A 127 16.32 -8.01 -6.02
CA GLU A 127 17.51 -8.89 -6.06
C GLU A 127 17.73 -9.50 -7.44
N LEU A 128 16.65 -9.78 -8.18
CA LEU A 128 16.72 -10.31 -9.54
C LEU A 128 16.94 -9.23 -10.60
N GLY A 129 17.00 -7.96 -10.22
CA GLY A 129 17.19 -6.85 -11.13
C GLY A 129 16.00 -6.57 -12.03
N MET A 130 14.80 -6.94 -11.60
CA MET A 130 13.58 -6.80 -12.42
C MET A 130 12.97 -5.40 -12.39
N LEU A 131 13.35 -4.58 -11.43
CA LEU A 131 12.81 -3.22 -11.27
C LEU A 131 13.95 -2.21 -11.50
N LYS A 132 13.97 -1.62 -12.68
CA LYS A 132 15.01 -0.64 -13.05
C LYS A 132 14.42 0.73 -13.34
#